data_fe657aadfd632c3bb6709fbbe2702de2
#
_entry.id   fe657aadfd632c3bb6709fbbe2702de2
#
_cell.length_a   1.000
_cell.length_b   1.000
_cell.length_c   1.000
_cell.angle_alpha   90.00
_cell.angle_beta   90.00
_cell.angle_gamma   90.00
#
_symmetry.space_group_name_H-M   'P 1'
#
loop_
_entity.id
_entity.type
_entity.pdbx_description
1 polymer ?
#
loop_
_entity_poly.entity_id
_entity_poly.type
_entity_poly.pdbx_seq_one_letter_code
_entity_poly.pdbx_strand_id
1 'polypeptide(L)'
;MDQPPAERDPFADAVRQLSTLRDFIRFAVTRFTRADVFFGHGTATAWDEAVYLCQHTLGLPLDLLEPFLDARLLDEERQAIADVLRRRIDERVPAAYLTGEAWLGDLRFRVDPRVIVPRSYIAEILRE
;
A
#
# COMPACT_ATOMS: atom_id res chain seq x y z
N MET A 1 -26.61 -22.83 6.63
CA MET A 1 -26.54 -22.43 5.22
C MET A 1 -25.29 -21.63 4.97
N ASP A 2 -24.59 -21.99 3.95
CA ASP A 2 -23.30 -21.34 3.66
C ASP A 2 -23.51 -19.98 3.03
N GLN A 3 -22.66 -19.06 3.42
CA GLN A 3 -22.68 -17.73 2.83
C GLN A 3 -21.98 -17.73 1.49
N PRO A 4 -22.46 -16.94 0.54
CA PRO A 4 -21.77 -16.81 -0.73
C PRO A 4 -20.33 -16.31 -0.53
N PRO A 5 -19.38 -16.82 -1.32
CA PRO A 5 -17.98 -16.36 -1.21
C PRO A 5 -17.83 -14.85 -1.34
N ALA A 6 -18.74 -14.19 -2.06
CA ALA A 6 -18.68 -12.75 -2.28
C ALA A 6 -18.86 -11.95 -0.99
N GLU A 7 -19.42 -12.58 0.05
CA GLU A 7 -19.64 -11.90 1.32
C GLU A 7 -18.43 -11.96 2.25
N ARG A 8 -17.42 -12.73 1.89
CA ARG A 8 -16.22 -12.82 2.70
C ARG A 8 -15.35 -11.59 2.48
N ASP A 9 -14.75 -11.13 3.56
CA ASP A 9 -13.81 -9.99 3.53
C ASP A 9 -12.39 -10.53 3.51
N PRO A 10 -11.72 -10.47 2.35
CA PRO A 10 -10.35 -11.00 2.27
C PRO A 10 -9.37 -10.24 3.16
N PHE A 11 -9.63 -8.97 3.44
CA PHE A 11 -8.74 -8.20 4.32
C PHE A 11 -8.86 -8.67 5.76
N ALA A 12 -10.07 -8.96 6.21
CA ALA A 12 -10.28 -9.54 7.54
C ALA A 12 -9.65 -10.93 7.64
N ASP A 13 -9.78 -11.74 6.59
CA ASP A 13 -9.14 -13.06 6.55
C ASP A 13 -7.62 -12.94 6.65
N ALA A 14 -7.04 -11.97 5.95
CA ALA A 14 -5.60 -11.74 5.97
C ALA A 14 -5.10 -11.43 7.39
N VAL A 15 -5.82 -10.56 8.10
CA VAL A 15 -5.45 -10.21 9.48
C VAL A 15 -5.41 -11.44 10.37
N ARG A 16 -6.36 -12.36 10.21
CA ARG A 16 -6.42 -13.57 11.03
C ARG A 16 -5.41 -14.63 10.64
N GLN A 17 -5.10 -14.75 9.35
CA GLN A 17 -4.38 -15.92 8.83
C GLN A 17 -2.93 -15.65 8.45
N LEU A 18 -2.57 -14.42 8.14
CA LEU A 18 -1.22 -14.08 7.73
C LEU A 18 -0.41 -13.61 8.93
N SER A 19 0.90 -13.79 8.90
CA SER A 19 1.72 -13.44 10.05
C SER A 19 2.96 -12.61 9.73
N THR A 20 3.55 -12.73 8.54
CA THR A 20 4.81 -12.05 8.23
C THR A 20 4.61 -10.93 7.22
N LEU A 21 5.61 -10.06 7.13
CA LEU A 21 5.62 -9.01 6.12
C LEU A 21 5.54 -9.59 4.71
N ARG A 22 6.30 -10.65 4.45
CA ARG A 22 6.28 -11.33 3.16
C ARG A 22 4.86 -11.78 2.81
N ASP A 23 4.13 -12.33 3.80
CA ASP A 23 2.74 -12.77 3.59
C ASP A 23 1.86 -11.63 3.10
N PHE A 24 1.98 -10.47 3.73
CA PHE A 24 1.14 -9.31 3.38
C PHE A 24 1.52 -8.69 2.04
N ILE A 25 2.81 -8.69 1.70
CA ILE A 25 3.23 -8.21 0.39
C ILE A 25 2.65 -9.12 -0.71
N ARG A 26 2.77 -10.42 -0.56
CA ARG A 26 2.19 -11.38 -1.50
C ARG A 26 0.67 -11.19 -1.61
N PHE A 27 0.00 -11.05 -0.45
CA PHE A 27 -1.44 -10.82 -0.42
C PHE A 27 -1.81 -9.54 -1.19
N ALA A 28 -1.08 -8.47 -0.95
CA ALA A 28 -1.32 -7.19 -1.62
C ALA A 28 -1.17 -7.32 -3.14
N VAL A 29 -0.13 -8.01 -3.60
CA VAL A 29 0.08 -8.22 -5.03
C VAL A 29 -1.12 -8.94 -5.65
N THR A 30 -1.62 -9.98 -4.98
CA THR A 30 -2.79 -10.71 -5.43
C THR A 30 -4.00 -9.80 -5.55
N ARG A 31 -4.25 -8.99 -4.52
CA ARG A 31 -5.43 -8.11 -4.51
C ARG A 31 -5.31 -7.00 -5.55
N PHE A 32 -4.13 -6.42 -5.70
CA PHE A 32 -3.90 -5.40 -6.73
C PHE A 32 -4.15 -5.96 -8.12
N THR A 33 -3.63 -7.15 -8.40
CA THR A 33 -3.78 -7.78 -9.70
C THR A 33 -5.24 -8.09 -10.01
N ARG A 34 -5.96 -8.65 -9.04
CA ARG A 34 -7.37 -9.00 -9.23
C ARG A 34 -8.28 -7.79 -9.38
N ALA A 35 -7.94 -6.70 -8.72
CA ALA A 35 -8.72 -5.48 -8.76
C ALA A 35 -8.33 -4.58 -9.93
N ASP A 36 -7.33 -4.97 -10.69
CA ASP A 36 -6.83 -4.21 -11.85
C ASP A 36 -6.49 -2.76 -11.44
N VAL A 37 -5.73 -2.64 -10.36
CA VAL A 37 -5.34 -1.34 -9.84
C VAL A 37 -4.30 -0.70 -10.73
N PHE A 38 -4.49 0.56 -11.04
CA PHE A 38 -3.54 1.33 -11.83
C PHE A 38 -2.40 1.83 -10.95
N PHE A 39 -1.17 1.56 -11.36
CA PHE A 39 0.02 2.02 -10.65
C PHE A 39 0.58 3.23 -11.39
N GLY A 40 0.33 4.39 -10.81
CA GLY A 40 0.76 5.62 -11.42
C GLY A 40 2.19 5.97 -11.08
N HIS A 41 2.35 7.15 -10.56
CA HIS A 41 3.67 7.72 -10.32
C HIS A 41 4.28 7.19 -9.04
N GLY A 42 5.55 6.89 -9.10
CA GLY A 42 6.31 6.48 -7.95
C GLY A 42 6.49 4.98 -7.77
N THR A 43 5.61 4.18 -8.37
CA THR A 43 5.75 2.72 -8.34
C THR A 43 5.44 2.17 -9.72
N ALA A 44 6.24 1.18 -10.14
CA ALA A 44 6.12 0.62 -11.47
C ALA A 44 5.27 -0.65 -11.50
N THR A 45 5.18 -1.37 -10.39
CA THR A 45 4.53 -2.68 -10.35
C THR A 45 3.72 -2.85 -9.08
N ALA A 46 2.86 -3.87 -9.08
CA ALA A 46 2.11 -4.25 -7.89
C ALA A 46 3.04 -4.60 -6.72
N TRP A 47 4.14 -5.27 -7.00
CA TRP A 47 5.12 -5.62 -5.97
C TRP A 47 5.72 -4.37 -5.34
N ASP A 48 6.18 -3.43 -6.16
CA ASP A 48 6.80 -2.21 -5.66
C ASP A 48 5.85 -1.41 -4.78
N GLU A 49 4.61 -1.27 -5.21
CA GLU A 49 3.64 -0.52 -4.41
C GLU A 49 3.28 -1.24 -3.13
N ALA A 50 3.13 -2.58 -3.18
CA ALA A 50 2.85 -3.37 -1.99
C ALA A 50 3.97 -3.20 -0.96
N VAL A 51 5.22 -3.30 -1.40
CA VAL A 51 6.39 -3.12 -0.52
C VAL A 51 6.38 -1.72 0.09
N TYR A 52 6.18 -0.71 -0.73
CA TYR A 52 6.19 0.68 -0.28
C TYR A 52 5.10 0.93 0.78
N LEU A 53 3.87 0.50 0.51
CA LEU A 53 2.77 0.72 1.45
C LEU A 53 2.99 -0.02 2.76
N CYS A 54 3.48 -1.25 2.69
CA CYS A 54 3.75 -2.03 3.90
C CYS A 54 4.89 -1.41 4.72
N GLN A 55 5.99 -1.05 4.07
CA GLN A 55 7.11 -0.43 4.78
C GLN A 55 6.71 0.89 5.42
N HIS A 56 5.98 1.71 4.71
CA HIS A 56 5.54 2.99 5.25
C HIS A 56 4.61 2.80 6.44
N THR A 57 3.65 1.88 6.32
CA THR A 57 2.69 1.60 7.39
C THR A 57 3.38 1.12 8.66
N LEU A 58 4.43 0.31 8.51
CA LEU A 58 5.16 -0.25 9.63
C LEU A 58 6.26 0.68 10.16
N GLY A 59 6.52 1.78 9.47
CA GLY A 59 7.60 2.67 9.87
C GLY A 59 8.99 2.11 9.62
N LEU A 60 9.14 1.25 8.61
CA LEU A 60 10.42 0.66 8.26
C LEU A 60 11.18 1.52 7.26
N PRO A 61 12.53 1.40 7.25
CA PRO A 61 13.32 2.09 6.23
C PRO A 61 12.93 1.64 4.83
N LEU A 62 12.73 2.59 3.92
CA LEU A 62 12.25 2.26 2.58
C LEU A 62 13.32 1.60 1.71
N ASP A 63 14.59 1.75 2.08
CA ASP A 63 15.71 1.16 1.34
C ASP A 63 16.17 -0.18 1.90
N LEU A 64 15.45 -0.73 2.88
CA LEU A 64 15.85 -1.96 3.54
C LEU A 64 14.65 -2.86 3.75
N LEU A 65 14.54 -3.90 2.95
CA LEU A 65 13.39 -4.82 3.01
C LEU A 65 13.77 -6.19 3.52
N GLU A 66 14.86 -6.74 3.02
CA GLU A 66 15.22 -8.14 3.18
C GLU A 66 15.19 -8.64 4.63
N PRO A 67 15.81 -7.94 5.59
CA PRO A 67 15.85 -8.44 6.97
C PRO A 67 14.49 -8.52 7.64
N PHE A 68 13.49 -7.81 7.11
CA PHE A 68 12.18 -7.75 7.74
C PHE A 68 11.15 -8.68 7.12
N LEU A 69 11.46 -9.28 5.97
CA LEU A 69 10.47 -10.06 5.22
C LEU A 69 9.84 -11.19 6.02
N ASP A 70 10.64 -11.90 6.80
CA ASP A 70 10.13 -13.05 7.55
C ASP A 70 9.82 -12.72 9.00
N ALA A 71 9.87 -11.45 9.36
CA ALA A 71 9.52 -11.02 10.71
C ALA A 71 8.01 -11.09 10.91
N ARG A 72 7.59 -11.60 12.04
CA ARG A 72 6.17 -11.69 12.39
C ARG A 72 5.66 -10.33 12.81
N LEU A 73 4.43 -10.04 12.41
CA LEU A 73 3.79 -8.76 12.67
C LEU A 73 2.85 -8.86 13.86
N LEU A 74 2.73 -7.77 14.58
CA LEU A 74 1.75 -7.67 15.66
C LEU A 74 0.33 -7.59 15.07
N ASP A 75 -0.66 -7.93 15.89
CA ASP A 75 -2.06 -7.84 15.46
C ASP A 75 -2.40 -6.46 14.94
N GLU A 76 -1.99 -5.42 15.65
CA GLU A 76 -2.28 -4.05 15.24
C GLU A 76 -1.57 -3.65 13.96
N GLU A 77 -0.39 -4.21 13.72
CA GLU A 77 0.35 -3.96 12.48
C GLU A 77 -0.36 -4.61 11.30
N ARG A 78 -0.81 -5.83 11.47
CA ARG A 78 -1.56 -6.53 10.44
C ARG A 78 -2.84 -5.79 10.09
N GLN A 79 -3.54 -5.31 11.12
CA GLN A 79 -4.77 -4.55 10.91
C GLN A 79 -4.49 -3.25 10.16
N ALA A 80 -3.42 -2.55 10.53
CA ALA A 80 -3.06 -1.29 9.88
C ALA A 80 -2.74 -1.50 8.40
N ILE A 81 -1.99 -2.57 8.08
CA ILE A 81 -1.70 -2.88 6.69
C ILE A 81 -2.98 -3.23 5.93
N ALA A 82 -3.84 -4.05 6.52
CA ALA A 82 -5.10 -4.42 5.88
C ALA A 82 -5.97 -3.20 5.58
N ASP A 83 -6.02 -2.26 6.52
CA ASP A 83 -6.79 -1.03 6.33
C ASP A 83 -6.23 -0.17 5.20
N VAL A 84 -4.92 -0.03 5.12
CA VAL A 84 -4.28 0.73 4.06
C VAL A 84 -4.54 0.08 2.70
N LEU A 85 -4.41 -1.24 2.62
CA LEU A 85 -4.65 -1.97 1.38
C LEU A 85 -6.11 -1.86 0.95
N ARG A 86 -7.04 -1.94 1.90
CA ARG A 86 -8.47 -1.78 1.58
C ARG A 86 -8.75 -0.40 0.99
N ARG A 87 -8.20 0.63 1.59
CA ARG A 87 -8.41 1.99 1.09
C ARG A 87 -7.81 2.16 -0.30
N ARG A 88 -6.64 1.59 -0.53
CA ARG A 88 -6.00 1.66 -1.83
C ARG A 88 -6.79 0.94 -2.92
N ILE A 89 -7.32 -0.22 -2.59
CA ILE A 89 -7.95 -1.12 -3.57
C ILE A 89 -9.45 -0.85 -3.71
N ASP A 90 -10.17 -0.87 -2.59
CA ASP A 90 -11.64 -0.75 -2.64
C ASP A 90 -12.09 0.70 -2.81
N GLU A 91 -11.42 1.62 -2.12
CA GLU A 91 -11.77 3.03 -2.16
C GLU A 91 -10.97 3.79 -3.22
N ARG A 92 -10.01 3.12 -3.84
CA ARG A 92 -9.18 3.68 -4.91
C ARG A 92 -8.41 4.94 -4.50
N VAL A 93 -8.04 5.04 -3.24
CA VAL A 93 -7.23 6.14 -2.74
C VAL A 93 -5.81 5.97 -3.26
N PRO A 94 -5.23 6.97 -3.94
CA PRO A 94 -3.86 6.85 -4.43
C PRO A 94 -2.86 6.67 -3.29
N ALA A 95 -1.79 5.92 -3.56
CA ALA A 95 -0.78 5.63 -2.54
C ALA A 95 -0.21 6.90 -1.89
N ALA A 96 0.01 7.95 -2.68
CA ALA A 96 0.55 9.21 -2.16
C ALA A 96 -0.34 9.81 -1.06
N TYR A 97 -1.66 9.67 -1.20
CA TYR A 97 -2.57 10.19 -0.18
C TYR A 97 -2.64 9.31 1.05
N LEU A 98 -2.38 8.02 0.90
CA LEU A 98 -2.36 7.10 2.04
C LEU A 98 -1.13 7.30 2.91
N THR A 99 0.01 7.57 2.29
CA THR A 99 1.26 7.76 3.01
C THR A 99 1.53 9.21 3.35
N GLY A 100 0.83 10.14 2.69
CA GLY A 100 1.10 11.57 2.82
C GLY A 100 2.37 12.00 2.11
N GLU A 101 2.89 11.16 1.23
CA GLU A 101 4.15 11.43 0.53
C GLU A 101 4.01 11.14 -0.95
N ALA A 102 4.65 11.94 -1.76
CA ALA A 102 4.76 11.70 -3.19
C ALA A 102 6.23 11.66 -3.57
N TRP A 103 6.55 10.76 -4.50
CA TRP A 103 7.91 10.58 -4.98
C TRP A 103 7.98 10.88 -6.47
N LEU A 104 9.03 11.57 -6.87
CA LEU A 104 9.33 11.75 -8.29
C LEU A 104 10.85 11.70 -8.41
N GLY A 105 11.36 10.67 -9.07
CA GLY A 105 12.78 10.41 -9.04
C GLY A 105 13.22 10.12 -7.61
N ASP A 106 14.20 10.85 -7.12
CA ASP A 106 14.70 10.68 -5.76
C ASP A 106 14.11 11.67 -4.77
N LEU A 107 13.21 12.54 -5.24
CA LEU A 107 12.63 13.57 -4.38
C LEU A 107 11.33 13.10 -3.74
N ARG A 108 11.15 13.47 -2.49
CA ARG A 108 9.97 13.15 -1.70
C ARG A 108 9.36 14.44 -1.16
N PHE A 109 8.04 14.53 -1.20
CA PHE A 109 7.34 15.67 -0.60
C PHE A 109 5.98 15.22 -0.09
N ARG A 110 5.40 16.02 0.82
CA ARG A 110 4.16 15.66 1.46
C ARG A 110 2.95 16.02 0.62
N VAL A 111 1.91 15.17 0.72
CA VAL A 111 0.65 15.38 0.03
C VAL A 111 -0.47 15.29 1.06
N ASP A 112 -1.35 16.30 1.08
CA ASP A 112 -2.51 16.29 1.95
C ASP A 112 -3.69 15.69 1.17
N PRO A 113 -4.33 14.63 1.69
CA PRO A 113 -5.45 14.01 0.97
C PRO A 113 -6.65 14.94 0.78
N ARG A 114 -6.72 16.04 1.53
CA ARG A 114 -7.80 17.02 1.38
C ARG A 114 -7.54 18.03 0.27
N VAL A 115 -6.35 17.97 -0.32
CA VAL A 115 -5.97 18.89 -1.39
C VAL A 115 -5.66 18.06 -2.63
N ILE A 116 -6.36 18.35 -3.72
CA ILE A 116 -6.09 17.69 -4.99
C ILE A 116 -4.94 18.42 -5.67
N VAL A 117 -3.83 17.73 -5.87
CA VAL A 117 -2.66 18.32 -6.51
C VAL A 117 -2.60 17.78 -7.94
N PRO A 118 -2.77 18.65 -8.95
CA PRO A 118 -2.68 18.21 -10.33
C PRO A 118 -1.30 17.66 -10.67
N ARG A 119 -1.27 16.69 -11.56
CA ARG A 119 -0.05 16.06 -12.00
C ARG A 119 0.99 17.05 -12.51
N SER A 120 0.54 18.01 -13.30
CA SER A 120 1.43 19.04 -13.82
C SER A 120 2.06 19.88 -12.71
N TYR A 121 1.29 20.15 -11.68
CA TYR A 121 1.78 20.91 -10.53
C TYR A 121 2.89 20.17 -9.80
N ILE A 122 2.72 18.86 -9.61
CA ILE A 122 3.73 18.03 -8.98
C ILE A 122 5.02 18.06 -9.80
N ALA A 123 4.90 17.92 -11.10
CA ALA A 123 6.05 17.93 -11.99
C ALA A 123 6.81 19.26 -11.93
N GLU A 124 6.10 20.37 -11.84
CA GLU A 124 6.72 21.69 -11.74
C GLU A 124 7.51 21.85 -10.44
N ILE A 125 6.91 21.45 -9.33
CA ILE A 125 7.58 21.53 -8.03
C ILE A 125 8.90 20.76 -8.06
N LEU A 126 8.90 19.61 -8.69
CA LEU A 126 10.07 18.74 -8.68
C LEU A 126 11.14 19.13 -9.67
N ARG A 127 10.85 20.00 -10.61
CA ARG A 127 11.83 20.53 -11.55
C ARG A 127 12.61 21.71 -11.00
N GLU A 128 12.08 22.35 -10.00
CA GLU A 128 12.77 23.43 -9.32
C GLU A 128 13.72 22.88 -8.28
#